data_4b4f3c4f83ced57c6d5641c848e945d1
#
_entry.id   4b4f3c4f83ced57c6d5641c848e945d1
#
_cell.length_a   1.000
_cell.length_b   1.000
_cell.length_c   1.000
_cell.angle_alpha   90.00
_cell.angle_beta   90.00
_cell.angle_gamma   90.00
#
_symmetry.space_group_name_H-M   'P 1'
#
loop_
_entity.id
_entity.type
_entity.pdbx_description
1 polymer ?
#
loop_
_entity_poly.entity_id
_entity_poly.type
_entity_poly.pdbx_seq_one_letter_code
_entity_poly.pdbx_strand_id
1 'polypeptide(L)'
;MRKPRFLAPWKDSPTKPALYHCISRVVDRRFILNDSQRENFRKFLRIQENFSGCRVLSYCLMSNHFHLLLEIPPFPANGLTDQELLHRLNATYSEPFVATIAKELTEARKQNHETHAAEIHARFTHRMHDLSQFMKTLLQRFTQWFNRTHQRTGTLWEERFKSLIVQ
;
A
#
# COMPACT_ATOMS: atom_id res chain seq x y z
N MET A 1 21.56 -10.13 12.38
CA MET A 1 20.31 -10.87 12.12
C MET A 1 19.14 -9.88 12.16
N ARG A 2 18.33 -9.75 11.10
CA ARG A 2 17.17 -8.81 11.09
C ARG A 2 16.06 -9.39 11.95
N LYS A 3 15.60 -8.61 12.95
CA LYS A 3 14.44 -9.01 13.77
C LYS A 3 13.18 -9.14 12.88
N PRO A 4 12.36 -10.20 13.07
CA PRO A 4 11.08 -10.31 12.37
C PRO A 4 10.15 -9.16 12.76
N ARG A 5 9.20 -8.80 11.87
CA ARG A 5 8.15 -7.83 12.20
C ARG A 5 7.15 -8.44 13.17
N PHE A 6 6.64 -7.62 14.07
CA PHE A 6 5.48 -8.00 14.87
C PHE A 6 4.24 -7.88 13.97
N LEU A 7 3.76 -9.02 13.51
CA LEU A 7 2.49 -9.15 12.80
C LEU A 7 1.49 -9.85 13.73
N ALA A 8 0.22 -9.49 13.60
CA ALA A 8 -0.84 -10.10 14.40
C ALA A 8 -0.85 -11.63 14.14
N PRO A 9 -0.94 -12.47 15.18
CA PRO A 9 -1.04 -13.91 15.01
C PRO A 9 -2.23 -14.33 14.14
N TRP A 10 -3.27 -13.49 14.09
CA TRP A 10 -4.48 -13.67 13.29
C TRP A 10 -4.48 -12.90 11.97
N LYS A 11 -3.32 -12.45 11.47
CA LYS A 11 -3.21 -11.67 10.21
C LYS A 11 -3.85 -12.35 8.99
N ASP A 12 -3.91 -13.68 9.00
CA ASP A 12 -4.50 -14.49 7.95
C ASP A 12 -5.93 -14.94 8.29
N SER A 13 -6.56 -14.36 9.32
CA SER A 13 -7.95 -14.65 9.67
C SER A 13 -8.88 -14.21 8.54
N PRO A 14 -9.86 -15.05 8.16
CA PRO A 14 -10.84 -14.68 7.12
C PRO A 14 -11.89 -13.66 7.59
N THR A 15 -11.96 -13.39 8.90
CA THR A 15 -13.03 -12.55 9.48
C THR A 15 -12.51 -11.43 10.38
N LYS A 16 -11.32 -11.57 10.95
CA LYS A 16 -10.81 -10.62 11.95
C LYS A 16 -9.81 -9.66 11.32
N PRO A 17 -10.07 -8.34 11.31
CA PRO A 17 -9.10 -7.36 10.88
C PRO A 17 -7.94 -7.26 11.87
N ALA A 18 -6.78 -6.84 11.39
CA ALA A 18 -5.62 -6.55 12.23
C ALA A 18 -5.35 -5.03 12.23
N LEU A 19 -5.17 -4.46 13.42
CA LEU A 19 -4.84 -3.05 13.58
C LEU A 19 -3.37 -2.90 13.94
N TYR A 20 -2.70 -1.94 13.28
CA TYR A 20 -1.29 -1.68 13.49
C TYR A 20 -1.02 -0.19 13.66
N HIS A 21 -0.23 0.12 14.67
CA HIS A 21 0.43 1.42 14.77
C HIS A 21 1.80 1.33 14.12
N CYS A 22 1.99 2.03 13.01
CA CYS A 22 3.21 2.03 12.23
C CYS A 22 3.97 3.35 12.40
N ILE A 23 5.30 3.24 12.51
CA ILE A 23 6.20 4.39 12.69
C ILE A 23 7.36 4.25 11.71
N SER A 24 7.74 5.35 11.07
CA SER A 24 8.99 5.42 10.31
C SER A 24 9.62 6.80 10.46
N ARG A 25 10.95 6.84 10.45
CA ARG A 25 11.73 8.05 10.70
C ARG A 25 12.66 8.33 9.54
N VAL A 26 12.86 9.60 9.25
CA VAL A 26 13.82 10.08 8.26
C VAL A 26 15.24 9.78 8.70
N VAL A 27 16.10 9.40 7.76
CA VAL A 27 17.53 9.16 7.99
C VAL A 27 18.21 10.40 8.61
N ASP A 28 19.13 10.15 9.53
CA ASP A 28 19.84 11.19 10.31
C ASP A 28 18.90 12.11 11.10
N ARG A 29 17.66 11.70 11.31
CA ARG A 29 16.59 12.46 12.02
C ARG A 29 16.36 13.87 11.43
N ARG A 30 16.68 14.07 10.16
CA ARG A 30 16.58 15.37 9.48
C ARG A 30 15.12 15.84 9.41
N PHE A 31 14.92 17.13 9.68
CA PHE A 31 13.62 17.81 9.63
C PHE A 31 13.27 18.22 8.20
N ILE A 32 12.91 17.26 7.37
CA ILE A 32 12.67 17.47 5.93
C ILE A 32 11.19 17.45 5.54
N LEU A 33 10.31 16.99 6.43
CA LEU A 33 8.88 16.92 6.16
C LEU A 33 8.22 18.25 6.53
N ASN A 34 8.37 19.26 5.68
CA ASN A 34 7.62 20.51 5.80
C ASN A 34 6.18 20.34 5.28
N ASP A 35 5.39 21.41 5.21
CA ASP A 35 3.98 21.35 4.84
C ASP A 35 3.76 20.78 3.44
N SER A 36 4.60 21.15 2.47
CA SER A 36 4.52 20.64 1.10
C SER A 36 4.83 19.14 1.03
N GLN A 37 5.87 18.67 1.75
CA GLN A 37 6.22 17.26 1.80
C GLN A 37 5.14 16.45 2.54
N ARG A 38 4.58 16.96 3.63
CA ARG A 38 3.46 16.33 4.36
C ARG A 38 2.23 16.21 3.48
N GLU A 39 1.92 17.25 2.67
CA GLU A 39 0.79 17.20 1.73
C GLU A 39 0.99 16.14 0.64
N ASN A 40 2.19 16.03 0.07
CA ASN A 40 2.50 14.98 -0.90
C ASN A 40 2.48 13.59 -0.26
N PHE A 41 2.96 13.46 0.98
CA PHE A 41 2.84 12.19 1.71
C PHE A 41 1.38 11.78 1.88
N ARG A 42 0.48 12.71 2.24
CA ARG A 42 -0.97 12.45 2.32
C ARG A 42 -1.55 11.97 1.00
N LYS A 43 -1.15 12.56 -0.14
CA LYS A 43 -1.58 12.10 -1.47
C LYS A 43 -1.17 10.65 -1.73
N PHE A 44 0.10 10.30 -1.48
CA PHE A 44 0.58 8.92 -1.62
C PHE A 44 -0.12 7.96 -0.66
N LEU A 45 -0.41 8.40 0.56
CA LEU A 45 -1.12 7.63 1.55
C LEU A 45 -2.54 7.26 1.07
N ARG A 46 -3.28 8.23 0.51
CA ARG A 46 -4.62 8.01 -0.04
C ARG A 46 -4.61 7.14 -1.29
N ILE A 47 -3.64 7.34 -2.18
CA ILE A 47 -3.46 6.46 -3.34
C ILE A 47 -3.23 5.00 -2.88
N GLN A 48 -2.38 4.81 -1.88
CA GLN A 48 -2.07 3.47 -1.38
C GLN A 48 -3.25 2.84 -0.64
N GLU A 49 -4.03 3.63 0.10
CA GLU A 49 -5.26 3.19 0.75
C GLU A 49 -6.28 2.70 -0.28
N ASN A 50 -6.56 3.51 -1.31
CA ASN A 50 -7.53 3.16 -2.36
C ASN A 50 -7.12 1.93 -3.17
N PHE A 51 -5.82 1.74 -3.42
CA PHE A 51 -5.31 0.56 -4.12
C PHE A 51 -5.36 -0.69 -3.27
N SER A 52 -4.88 -0.62 -2.03
CA SER A 52 -4.56 -1.82 -1.23
C SER A 52 -5.75 -2.45 -0.52
N GLY A 53 -6.85 -1.71 -0.33
CA GLY A 53 -7.95 -2.11 0.52
C GLY A 53 -7.64 -2.07 2.03
N CYS A 54 -6.45 -1.62 2.42
CA CYS A 54 -6.16 -1.28 3.80
C CYS A 54 -6.82 0.06 4.15
N ARG A 55 -7.10 0.31 5.43
CA ARG A 55 -7.77 1.53 5.88
C ARG A 55 -6.87 2.34 6.80
N VAL A 56 -6.71 3.62 6.49
CA VAL A 56 -5.98 4.57 7.32
C VAL A 56 -6.94 5.18 8.33
N LEU A 57 -6.92 4.71 9.56
CA LEU A 57 -7.83 5.19 10.61
C LEU A 57 -7.39 6.54 11.17
N SER A 58 -6.07 6.75 11.31
CA SER A 58 -5.48 7.99 11.78
C SER A 58 -4.03 8.11 11.35
N TYR A 59 -3.52 9.33 11.32
CA TYR A 59 -2.10 9.60 11.08
C TYR A 59 -1.62 10.89 11.74
N CYS A 60 -0.33 10.94 12.06
CA CYS A 60 0.36 12.15 12.50
C CYS A 60 1.66 12.28 11.71
N LEU A 61 1.82 13.37 10.97
CA LEU A 61 3.02 13.64 10.16
C LEU A 61 3.85 14.72 10.85
N MET A 62 4.93 14.30 11.48
CA MET A 62 5.91 15.19 12.13
C MET A 62 6.97 15.65 11.10
N SER A 63 7.85 16.55 11.48
CA SER A 63 8.88 17.09 10.59
C SER A 63 9.98 16.08 10.20
N ASN A 64 10.18 15.01 10.95
CA ASN A 64 11.20 13.98 10.70
C ASN A 64 10.74 12.54 10.88
N HIS A 65 9.48 12.31 11.19
CA HIS A 65 8.89 10.97 11.31
C HIS A 65 7.37 11.05 11.17
N PHE A 66 6.73 9.90 11.07
CA PHE A 66 5.27 9.83 11.06
C PHE A 66 4.76 8.64 11.88
N HIS A 67 3.51 8.74 12.28
CA HIS A 67 2.72 7.69 12.88
C HIS A 67 1.50 7.43 12.00
N LEU A 68 1.19 6.14 11.75
CA LEU A 68 -0.03 5.71 11.05
C LEU A 68 -0.74 4.67 11.90
N LEU A 69 -2.05 4.82 12.04
CA LEU A 69 -2.92 3.77 12.55
C LEU A 69 -3.63 3.14 11.36
N LEU A 70 -3.28 1.89 11.06
CA LEU A 70 -3.76 1.15 9.91
C LEU A 70 -4.60 -0.04 10.34
N GLU A 71 -5.74 -0.22 9.68
CA GLU A 71 -6.50 -1.46 9.70
C GLU A 71 -6.23 -2.24 8.42
N ILE A 72 -5.89 -3.50 8.60
CA ILE A 72 -5.74 -4.46 7.52
C ILE A 72 -6.94 -5.40 7.58
N PRO A 73 -7.99 -5.16 6.78
CA PRO A 73 -9.13 -6.06 6.72
C PRO A 73 -8.72 -7.40 6.12
N PRO A 74 -9.44 -8.48 6.43
CA PRO A 74 -9.30 -9.74 5.71
C PRO A 74 -9.45 -9.53 4.20
N PHE A 75 -8.73 -10.33 3.41
CA PHE A 75 -9.00 -10.39 1.98
C PHE A 75 -10.38 -11.01 1.75
N PRO A 76 -11.21 -10.48 0.83
CA PRO A 76 -12.54 -11.04 0.57
C PRO A 76 -12.48 -12.53 0.23
N ALA A 77 -13.29 -13.34 0.88
CA ALA A 77 -13.28 -14.81 0.73
C ALA A 77 -13.50 -15.26 -0.73
N ASN A 78 -14.32 -14.51 -1.47
CA ASN A 78 -14.63 -14.78 -2.88
C ASN A 78 -13.68 -14.01 -3.85
N GLY A 79 -12.61 -13.42 -3.34
CA GLY A 79 -11.75 -12.54 -4.13
C GLY A 79 -12.40 -11.19 -4.44
N LEU A 80 -11.80 -10.44 -5.34
CA LEU A 80 -12.36 -9.20 -5.89
C LEU A 80 -13.08 -9.51 -7.19
N THR A 81 -14.18 -8.83 -7.46
CA THR A 81 -14.78 -8.79 -8.80
C THR A 81 -13.84 -8.04 -9.77
N ASP A 82 -14.01 -8.27 -11.08
CA ASP A 82 -13.25 -7.57 -12.11
C ASP A 82 -13.43 -6.04 -11.98
N GLN A 83 -14.66 -5.59 -11.69
CA GLN A 83 -14.97 -4.17 -11.47
C GLN A 83 -14.24 -3.58 -10.25
N GLU A 84 -14.23 -4.29 -9.12
CA GLU A 84 -13.51 -3.86 -7.92
C GLU A 84 -12.00 -3.79 -8.15
N LEU A 85 -11.44 -4.79 -8.86
CA LEU A 85 -10.03 -4.76 -9.22
C LEU A 85 -9.71 -3.53 -10.06
N LEU A 86 -10.45 -3.30 -11.15
CA LEU A 86 -10.22 -2.16 -12.04
C LEU A 86 -10.39 -0.82 -11.32
N HIS A 87 -11.38 -0.70 -10.42
CA HIS A 87 -11.55 0.49 -9.59
C HIS A 87 -10.30 0.76 -8.73
N ARG A 88 -9.74 -0.27 -8.08
CA ARG A 88 -8.52 -0.13 -7.27
C ARG A 88 -7.29 0.19 -8.12
N LEU A 89 -7.19 -0.38 -9.33
CA LEU A 89 -6.10 -0.08 -10.26
C LEU A 89 -6.10 1.40 -10.70
N ASN A 90 -7.26 2.00 -10.90
CA ASN A 90 -7.40 3.42 -11.25
C ASN A 90 -6.80 4.36 -10.18
N ALA A 91 -6.68 3.93 -8.93
CA ALA A 91 -6.03 4.74 -7.90
C ALA A 91 -4.52 4.92 -8.14
N THR A 92 -3.89 4.03 -8.89
CA THR A 92 -2.42 3.94 -8.93
C THR A 92 -1.81 3.85 -10.31
N TYR A 93 -2.57 3.39 -11.31
CA TYR A 93 -2.12 3.21 -12.68
C TYR A 93 -2.77 4.20 -13.62
N SER A 94 -2.16 4.42 -14.78
CA SER A 94 -2.71 5.29 -15.81
C SER A 94 -3.97 4.66 -16.45
N GLU A 95 -4.87 5.49 -16.91
CA GLU A 95 -6.10 5.07 -17.57
C GLU A 95 -5.84 4.11 -18.75
N PRO A 96 -4.88 4.35 -19.69
CA PRO A 96 -4.58 3.40 -20.76
C PRO A 96 -4.14 2.03 -20.27
N PHE A 97 -3.37 1.98 -19.16
CA PHE A 97 -2.96 0.71 -18.56
C PHE A 97 -4.17 -0.04 -18.02
N VAL A 98 -5.04 0.64 -17.26
CA VAL A 98 -6.25 0.01 -16.69
C VAL A 98 -7.19 -0.46 -17.80
N ALA A 99 -7.33 0.30 -18.90
CA ALA A 99 -8.12 -0.10 -20.05
C ALA A 99 -7.57 -1.39 -20.70
N THR A 100 -6.24 -1.54 -20.75
CA THR A 100 -5.61 -2.78 -21.23
C THR A 100 -5.97 -3.97 -20.38
N ILE A 101 -5.89 -3.84 -19.04
CA ILE A 101 -6.27 -4.91 -18.11
C ILE A 101 -7.77 -5.23 -18.21
N ALA A 102 -8.62 -4.22 -18.34
CA ALA A 102 -10.06 -4.43 -18.55
C ALA A 102 -10.35 -5.24 -19.81
N LYS A 103 -9.63 -4.96 -20.90
CA LYS A 103 -9.76 -5.74 -22.16
C LYS A 103 -9.28 -7.18 -21.97
N GLU A 104 -8.14 -7.42 -21.31
CA GLU A 104 -7.63 -8.77 -21.03
C GLU A 104 -8.65 -9.58 -20.20
N LEU A 105 -9.22 -8.98 -19.14
CA LEU A 105 -10.26 -9.63 -18.35
C LEU A 105 -11.52 -9.94 -19.14
N THR A 106 -12.00 -8.98 -19.93
CA THR A 106 -13.20 -9.17 -20.76
C THR A 106 -12.99 -10.32 -21.75
N GLU A 107 -11.84 -10.41 -22.36
CA GLU A 107 -11.52 -11.48 -23.32
C GLU A 107 -11.43 -12.85 -22.62
N ALA A 108 -10.76 -12.92 -21.45
CA ALA A 108 -10.68 -14.14 -20.65
C ALA A 108 -12.07 -14.66 -20.26
N ARG A 109 -12.98 -13.75 -19.85
CA ARG A 109 -14.36 -14.10 -19.46
C ARG A 109 -15.20 -14.58 -20.67
N LYS A 110 -15.08 -13.92 -21.82
CA LYS A 110 -15.78 -14.34 -23.06
C LYS A 110 -15.38 -15.74 -23.51
N GLN A 111 -14.12 -16.12 -23.31
CA GLN A 111 -13.58 -17.42 -23.66
C GLN A 111 -13.76 -18.48 -22.55
N ASN A 112 -14.39 -18.14 -21.44
CA ASN A 112 -14.49 -18.97 -20.23
C ASN A 112 -13.12 -19.43 -19.68
N HIS A 113 -12.07 -18.63 -19.86
CA HIS A 113 -10.74 -18.89 -19.36
C HIS A 113 -10.58 -18.39 -17.91
N GLU A 114 -11.28 -19.03 -16.97
CA GLU A 114 -11.32 -18.61 -15.56
C GLU A 114 -9.93 -18.62 -14.91
N THR A 115 -9.08 -19.58 -15.26
CA THR A 115 -7.69 -19.63 -14.75
C THR A 115 -6.90 -18.41 -15.17
N HIS A 116 -7.01 -17.99 -16.43
CA HIS A 116 -6.33 -16.79 -16.92
C HIS A 116 -6.84 -15.51 -16.27
N ALA A 117 -8.15 -15.39 -16.08
CA ALA A 117 -8.72 -14.27 -15.33
C ALA A 117 -8.20 -14.22 -13.88
N ALA A 118 -8.10 -15.38 -13.21
CA ALA A 118 -7.52 -15.47 -11.87
C ALA A 118 -6.03 -15.06 -11.84
N GLU A 119 -5.24 -15.42 -12.85
CA GLU A 119 -3.85 -15.00 -13.00
C GLU A 119 -3.73 -13.47 -13.16
N ILE A 120 -4.63 -12.85 -13.93
CA ILE A 120 -4.69 -11.39 -14.07
C ILE A 120 -4.94 -10.74 -12.69
N HIS A 121 -5.91 -11.25 -11.93
CA HIS A 121 -6.16 -10.79 -10.57
C HIS A 121 -4.93 -10.95 -9.67
N ALA A 122 -4.30 -12.12 -9.68
CA ALA A 122 -3.15 -12.44 -8.84
C ALA A 122 -1.95 -11.49 -9.06
N ARG A 123 -1.76 -10.98 -10.29
CA ARG A 123 -0.72 -9.97 -10.60
C ARG A 123 -0.78 -8.73 -9.69
N PHE A 124 -1.95 -8.41 -9.16
CA PHE A 124 -2.18 -7.20 -8.37
C PHE A 124 -2.57 -7.48 -6.93
N THR A 125 -3.42 -8.48 -6.68
CA THR A 125 -4.01 -8.74 -5.37
C THR A 125 -3.00 -9.20 -4.32
N HIS A 126 -1.86 -9.79 -4.72
CA HIS A 126 -0.78 -10.15 -3.80
C HIS A 126 -0.18 -8.95 -3.03
N ARG A 127 -0.48 -7.72 -3.46
CA ARG A 127 -0.06 -6.47 -2.79
C ARG A 127 -1.18 -5.80 -2.00
N MET A 128 -2.35 -6.41 -1.98
CA MET A 128 -3.52 -5.88 -1.30
C MET A 128 -3.71 -6.58 0.05
N HIS A 129 -4.37 -5.92 0.98
CA HIS A 129 -4.66 -6.43 2.34
C HIS A 129 -3.38 -6.94 3.07
N ASP A 130 -2.25 -6.33 2.80
CA ASP A 130 -0.96 -6.69 3.41
C ASP A 130 -0.23 -5.45 3.95
N LEU A 131 0.06 -5.47 5.25
CA LEU A 131 0.76 -4.37 5.94
C LEU A 131 2.13 -4.09 5.32
N SER A 132 2.87 -5.15 5.02
CA SER A 132 4.24 -5.03 4.52
C SER A 132 4.29 -4.42 3.14
N GLN A 133 3.35 -4.84 2.26
CA GLN A 133 3.23 -4.29 0.92
C GLN A 133 2.72 -2.85 0.93
N PHE A 134 1.75 -2.55 1.82
CA PHE A 134 1.26 -1.19 2.02
C PHE A 134 2.41 -0.24 2.36
N MET A 135 3.14 -0.54 3.43
CA MET A 135 4.22 0.31 3.92
C MET A 135 5.41 0.37 2.95
N LYS A 136 5.79 -0.76 2.34
CA LYS A 136 6.85 -0.80 1.34
C LYS A 136 6.53 0.13 0.17
N THR A 137 5.34 0.02 -0.40
CA THR A 137 4.94 0.80 -1.57
C THR A 137 4.83 2.29 -1.24
N LEU A 138 4.21 2.63 -0.10
CA LEU A 138 4.09 4.01 0.37
C LEU A 138 5.46 4.68 0.52
N LEU A 139 6.35 4.06 1.30
CA LEU A 139 7.67 4.61 1.59
C LEU A 139 8.55 4.70 0.34
N GLN A 140 8.50 3.70 -0.53
CA GLN A 140 9.26 3.69 -1.77
C GLN A 140 8.80 4.80 -2.74
N ARG A 141 7.49 4.94 -2.94
CA ARG A 141 6.93 5.99 -3.82
C ARG A 141 7.26 7.39 -3.33
N PHE A 142 7.07 7.61 -2.03
CA PHE A 142 7.41 8.90 -1.43
C PHE A 142 8.91 9.20 -1.56
N THR A 143 9.79 8.23 -1.30
CA THR A 143 11.24 8.37 -1.47
C THR A 143 11.61 8.71 -2.92
N GLN A 144 11.03 8.01 -3.90
CA GLN A 144 11.31 8.27 -5.32
C GLN A 144 10.86 9.68 -5.73
N TRP A 145 9.67 10.09 -5.30
CA TRP A 145 9.18 11.44 -5.53
C TRP A 145 10.09 12.48 -4.87
N PHE A 146 10.39 12.31 -3.59
CA PHE A 146 11.24 13.23 -2.82
C PHE A 146 12.62 13.38 -3.44
N ASN A 147 13.28 12.27 -3.76
CA ASN A 147 14.61 12.27 -4.36
C ASN A 147 14.61 12.96 -5.72
N ARG A 148 13.60 12.72 -6.57
CA ARG A 148 13.48 13.40 -7.86
C ARG A 148 13.27 14.90 -7.69
N THR A 149 12.38 15.32 -6.80
CA THR A 149 12.06 16.74 -6.56
C THR A 149 13.25 17.52 -5.98
N HIS A 150 14.07 16.88 -5.16
CA HIS A 150 15.19 17.50 -4.44
C HIS A 150 16.57 17.13 -5.02
N GLN A 151 16.62 16.55 -6.24
CA GLN A 151 17.86 16.11 -6.91
C GLN A 151 18.77 15.28 -5.98
N ARG A 152 18.17 14.35 -5.24
CA ARG A 152 18.82 13.55 -4.23
C ARG A 152 18.76 12.07 -4.62
N THR A 153 19.71 11.28 -4.09
CA THR A 153 19.77 9.82 -4.23
C THR A 153 19.78 9.11 -2.87
N GLY A 154 19.61 7.81 -2.88
CA GLY A 154 19.72 6.97 -1.70
C GLY A 154 18.45 6.89 -0.86
N THR A 155 18.59 6.27 0.31
CA THR A 155 17.47 6.06 1.23
C THR A 155 17.00 7.36 1.88
N LEU A 156 15.71 7.44 2.15
CA LEU A 156 15.11 8.54 2.90
C LEU A 156 14.80 8.15 4.35
N TRP A 157 14.64 6.86 4.61
CA TRP A 157 14.20 6.33 5.89
C TRP A 157 15.37 5.66 6.62
N GLU A 158 15.47 5.91 7.94
CA GLU A 158 16.56 5.46 8.81
C GLU A 158 16.66 3.92 8.82
N GLU A 159 15.50 3.25 8.92
CA GLU A 159 15.38 1.81 8.95
C GLU A 159 14.03 1.34 8.37
N ARG A 160 13.79 0.04 8.41
CA ARG A 160 12.46 -0.50 8.13
C ARG A 160 11.45 0.09 9.13
N PHE A 161 10.22 0.36 8.67
CA PHE A 161 9.16 0.82 9.58
C PHE A 161 8.96 -0.14 10.76
N LYS A 162 8.61 0.40 11.90
CA LYS A 162 8.21 -0.35 13.09
C LYS A 162 6.69 -0.50 13.09
N SER A 163 6.20 -1.65 13.51
CA SER A 163 4.77 -1.89 13.69
C SER A 163 4.50 -2.46 15.08
N LEU A 164 3.45 -1.96 15.71
CA LEU A 164 2.88 -2.46 16.96
C LEU A 164 1.45 -2.90 16.68
N ILE A 165 1.06 -4.06 17.23
CA ILE A 165 -0.31 -4.55 17.13
C ILE A 165 -1.15 -3.72 18.13
N VAL A 166 -2.28 -3.20 17.67
CA VAL A 166 -3.27 -2.51 18.51
C VAL A 166 -4.42 -3.49 18.74
N GLN A 167 -4.75 -3.69 20.02
CA GLN A 167 -5.86 -4.58 20.44
C GLN A 167 -7.08 -3.74 20.82
#